data_ce6f510f96f8d5d8e49b60915055761f
#
_entry.id   ce6f510f96f8d5d8e49b60915055761f
#
_cell.length_a   1.000
_cell.length_b   1.000
_cell.length_c   1.000
_cell.angle_alpha   90.00
_cell.angle_beta   90.00
_cell.angle_gamma   90.00
#
_symmetry.space_group_name_H-M   'P 1'
#
loop_
_entity.id
_entity.type
_entity.pdbx_description
1 polymer ?
#
loop_
_entity_poly.entity_id
_entity_poly.type
_entity_poly.pdbx_seq_one_letter_code
_entity_poly.pdbx_strand_id
1 'polypeptide(L)'
;MNILITGCFGFIGFNFLQTCLEDYQDDFNISGIDSLNNPYSKLNHNLVKERNFEFYKEDIKNIMNVDFKNKNFDMIINFAAESHVDTSIYNPALFIDSNILGVNNLLNFCVKNNIDNFIQISTDEVYGSASKDNEFFVESDILNPSSPYSASKASADMICNAYEKTYGINIKKIRPANNYGPFQQPEKLIPFSISNIIKNNEVEIYGDGSNIRHWLYVKDTVSGILKVIEYGKSGEIYNIGSGIYFNNNELALKLLEKFNLDSSSIKYVKDRPGHDFKYAVNFDKLKALGWNPKYEFDLALEETIKWNVENSKWLEENIEQIRKNRKLRFESK
;
A
#
# COMPACT_ATOMS: atom_id res chain seq x y z
N MET A 1 -13.32 -9.00 -18.56
CA MET A 1 -13.67 -9.20 -17.13
C MET A 1 -14.05 -7.87 -16.52
N ASN A 2 -15.20 -7.81 -15.81
CA ASN A 2 -15.67 -6.58 -15.12
C ASN A 2 -15.09 -6.54 -13.71
N ILE A 3 -14.26 -5.54 -13.41
CA ILE A 3 -13.53 -5.42 -12.15
C ILE A 3 -13.93 -4.13 -11.42
N LEU A 4 -14.31 -4.24 -10.15
CA LEU A 4 -14.42 -3.09 -9.26
C LEU A 4 -13.12 -2.93 -8.45
N ILE A 5 -12.46 -1.79 -8.61
CA ILE A 5 -11.26 -1.43 -7.85
C ILE A 5 -11.66 -0.43 -6.76
N THR A 6 -11.42 -0.76 -5.50
CA THR A 6 -11.66 0.15 -4.38
C THR A 6 -10.36 0.83 -3.96
N GLY A 7 -10.42 2.08 -3.49
CA GLY A 7 -9.21 2.87 -3.21
C GLY A 7 -8.36 3.11 -4.46
N CYS A 8 -9.03 3.23 -5.60
CA CYS A 8 -8.41 3.30 -6.93
C CYS A 8 -7.53 4.54 -7.14
N PHE A 9 -7.60 5.53 -6.27
CA PHE A 9 -6.74 6.73 -6.30
C PHE A 9 -5.73 6.79 -5.15
N GLY A 10 -5.64 5.73 -4.33
CA GLY A 10 -4.54 5.51 -3.42
C GLY A 10 -3.27 5.10 -4.17
N PHE A 11 -2.11 5.04 -3.49
CA PHE A 11 -0.81 4.82 -4.10
C PHE A 11 -0.76 3.55 -4.99
N ILE A 12 -0.94 2.36 -4.40
CA ILE A 12 -0.86 1.09 -5.16
C ILE A 12 -2.06 0.97 -6.10
N GLY A 13 -3.26 1.32 -5.62
CA GLY A 13 -4.49 1.27 -6.42
C GLY A 13 -4.42 2.13 -7.68
N PHE A 14 -3.80 3.32 -7.59
CA PHE A 14 -3.66 4.20 -8.75
C PHE A 14 -2.66 3.69 -9.78
N ASN A 15 -1.51 3.17 -9.33
CA ASN A 15 -0.56 2.50 -10.24
C ASN A 15 -1.21 1.29 -10.93
N PHE A 16 -2.01 0.50 -10.20
CA PHE A 16 -2.77 -0.61 -10.78
C PHE A 16 -3.82 -0.12 -11.79
N LEU A 17 -4.61 0.90 -11.43
CA LEU A 17 -5.60 1.51 -12.33
C LEU A 17 -4.97 2.01 -13.63
N GLN A 18 -3.85 2.77 -13.53
CA GLN A 18 -3.15 3.26 -14.73
C GLN A 18 -2.70 2.11 -15.64
N THR A 19 -2.07 1.08 -15.07
CA THR A 19 -1.65 -0.12 -15.83
C THR A 19 -2.86 -0.79 -16.52
N CYS A 20 -3.99 -0.91 -15.83
CA CYS A 20 -5.19 -1.48 -16.45
C CYS A 20 -5.75 -0.64 -17.61
N LEU A 21 -5.75 0.70 -17.44
CA LEU A 21 -6.25 1.63 -18.46
C LEU A 21 -5.29 1.80 -19.65
N GLU A 22 -4.03 1.42 -19.52
CA GLU A 22 -3.01 1.55 -20.56
C GLU A 22 -2.78 0.21 -21.28
N ASP A 23 -2.59 -0.87 -20.53
CA ASP A 23 -2.11 -2.13 -21.07
C ASP A 23 -3.19 -3.25 -21.14
N TYR A 24 -4.32 -3.10 -20.39
CA TYR A 24 -5.34 -4.16 -20.25
C TYR A 24 -6.76 -3.68 -20.56
N GLN A 25 -6.92 -2.61 -21.32
CA GLN A 25 -8.24 -2.04 -21.66
C GLN A 25 -9.14 -2.98 -22.46
N ASP A 26 -8.57 -3.92 -23.20
CA ASP A 26 -9.32 -4.93 -23.95
C ASP A 26 -9.68 -6.16 -23.09
N ASP A 27 -8.94 -6.40 -22.00
CA ASP A 27 -9.14 -7.54 -21.10
C ASP A 27 -10.04 -7.19 -19.92
N PHE A 28 -9.91 -5.97 -19.40
CA PHE A 28 -10.58 -5.51 -18.19
C PHE A 28 -11.49 -4.32 -18.44
N ASN A 29 -12.76 -4.47 -18.08
CA ASN A 29 -13.69 -3.35 -17.95
C ASN A 29 -13.66 -2.88 -16.48
N ILE A 30 -13.04 -1.72 -16.22
CA ILE A 30 -12.77 -1.23 -14.88
C ILE A 30 -13.82 -0.24 -14.42
N SER A 31 -14.32 -0.46 -13.20
CA SER A 31 -15.02 0.54 -12.41
C SER A 31 -14.21 0.84 -11.14
N GLY A 32 -14.15 2.11 -10.75
CA GLY A 32 -13.41 2.55 -9.57
C GLY A 32 -14.32 3.13 -8.48
N ILE A 33 -13.98 2.88 -7.21
CA ILE A 33 -14.59 3.57 -6.06
C ILE A 33 -13.50 4.10 -5.13
N ASP A 34 -13.63 5.36 -4.74
CA ASP A 34 -12.71 6.02 -3.80
C ASP A 34 -13.45 7.14 -3.07
N SER A 35 -13.19 7.32 -1.79
CA SER A 35 -13.83 8.37 -0.99
C SER A 35 -13.34 9.78 -1.34
N LEU A 36 -12.15 9.89 -1.95
CA LEU A 36 -11.43 11.14 -2.17
C LEU A 36 -11.21 11.96 -0.88
N ASN A 37 -11.16 11.30 0.26
CA ASN A 37 -10.90 11.98 1.55
C ASN A 37 -9.43 12.42 1.68
N ASN A 38 -8.52 11.70 1.01
CA ASN A 38 -7.11 12.05 0.95
C ASN A 38 -6.87 13.09 -0.16
N PRO A 39 -6.14 14.20 0.08
CA PRO A 39 -5.80 15.19 -0.94
C PRO A 39 -5.14 14.60 -2.18
N TYR A 40 -4.23 13.63 -2.00
CA TYR A 40 -3.51 12.97 -3.09
C TYR A 40 -4.44 12.12 -3.97
N SER A 41 -5.46 11.48 -3.39
CA SER A 41 -6.50 10.78 -4.17
C SER A 41 -7.26 11.74 -5.10
N LYS A 42 -7.54 12.97 -4.65
CA LYS A 42 -8.16 14.01 -5.51
C LYS A 42 -7.25 14.41 -6.66
N LEU A 43 -5.95 14.56 -6.40
CA LEU A 43 -4.98 14.89 -7.44
C LEU A 43 -4.89 13.75 -8.47
N ASN A 44 -4.79 12.50 -8.01
CA ASN A 44 -4.75 11.32 -8.88
C ASN A 44 -6.03 11.19 -9.72
N HIS A 45 -7.21 11.42 -9.13
CA HIS A 45 -8.48 11.46 -9.87
C HIS A 45 -8.42 12.49 -11.02
N ASN A 46 -7.88 13.68 -10.78
CA ASN A 46 -7.79 14.71 -11.81
C ASN A 46 -6.91 14.31 -13.01
N LEU A 47 -5.94 13.41 -12.83
CA LEU A 47 -5.07 12.94 -13.92
C LEU A 47 -5.80 11.99 -14.88
N VAL A 48 -6.86 11.33 -14.45
CA VAL A 48 -7.57 10.32 -15.26
C VAL A 48 -9.05 10.63 -15.48
N LYS A 49 -9.55 11.79 -15.04
CA LYS A 49 -10.97 12.17 -15.16
C LYS A 49 -11.51 12.17 -16.59
N GLU A 50 -10.66 12.35 -17.59
CA GLU A 50 -11.03 12.31 -19.00
C GLU A 50 -10.87 10.90 -19.62
N ARG A 51 -10.37 9.93 -18.86
CA ARG A 51 -10.26 8.53 -19.31
C ARG A 51 -11.63 7.85 -19.28
N ASN A 52 -11.84 6.93 -20.17
CA ASN A 52 -13.11 6.17 -20.25
C ASN A 52 -13.15 5.03 -19.24
N PHE A 53 -13.49 5.33 -17.98
CA PHE A 53 -13.81 4.34 -16.96
C PHE A 53 -14.88 4.88 -16.00
N GLU A 54 -15.65 4.00 -15.39
CA GLU A 54 -16.68 4.40 -14.44
C GLU A 54 -16.08 4.66 -13.07
N PHE A 55 -16.37 5.82 -12.48
CA PHE A 55 -15.91 6.19 -11.15
C PHE A 55 -17.08 6.56 -10.24
N TYR A 56 -17.03 6.04 -9.01
CA TYR A 56 -17.98 6.32 -7.96
C TYR A 56 -17.27 6.93 -6.75
N LYS A 57 -17.67 8.16 -6.37
CA LYS A 57 -17.11 8.82 -5.20
C LYS A 57 -17.89 8.40 -3.96
N GLU A 58 -17.39 7.41 -3.24
CA GLU A 58 -18.00 6.92 -2.00
C GLU A 58 -16.95 6.21 -1.12
N ASP A 59 -17.21 6.17 0.17
CA ASP A 59 -16.46 5.35 1.14
C ASP A 59 -16.96 3.89 1.06
N ILE A 60 -16.03 2.94 1.10
CA ILE A 60 -16.36 1.51 1.07
C ILE A 60 -17.27 1.07 2.22
N LYS A 61 -17.30 1.82 3.32
CA LYS A 61 -18.27 1.61 4.41
C LYS A 61 -19.72 1.76 3.96
N ASN A 62 -19.96 2.56 2.94
CA ASN A 62 -21.28 2.85 2.40
C ASN A 62 -21.55 2.16 1.07
N ILE A 63 -20.74 1.20 0.66
CA ILE A 63 -20.83 0.55 -0.66
C ILE A 63 -22.22 0.00 -0.98
N MET A 64 -22.96 -0.41 0.05
CA MET A 64 -24.32 -0.90 -0.09
C MET A 64 -25.31 0.15 -0.62
N ASN A 65 -24.99 1.44 -0.49
CA ASN A 65 -25.83 2.56 -0.91
C ASN A 65 -25.42 3.10 -2.29
N VAL A 66 -24.35 2.56 -2.89
CA VAL A 66 -23.89 2.99 -4.22
C VAL A 66 -24.84 2.46 -5.29
N ASP A 67 -25.35 3.36 -6.13
CA ASP A 67 -26.13 2.99 -7.30
C ASP A 67 -25.19 2.78 -8.50
N PHE A 68 -24.61 1.57 -8.55
CA PHE A 68 -23.78 1.18 -9.69
C PHE A 68 -24.62 1.02 -10.95
N LYS A 69 -24.19 1.59 -12.06
CA LYS A 69 -24.84 1.42 -13.37
C LYS A 69 -24.87 -0.05 -13.79
N ASN A 70 -23.76 -0.76 -13.50
CA ASN A 70 -23.68 -2.21 -13.68
C ASN A 70 -23.18 -2.83 -12.38
N LYS A 71 -23.91 -3.80 -11.82
CA LYS A 71 -23.53 -4.55 -10.60
C LYS A 71 -22.94 -5.93 -10.91
N ASN A 72 -22.84 -6.29 -12.18
CA ASN A 72 -22.30 -7.59 -12.60
C ASN A 72 -20.77 -7.56 -12.65
N PHE A 73 -20.16 -7.39 -11.47
CA PHE A 73 -18.72 -7.49 -11.35
C PHE A 73 -18.28 -8.95 -11.26
N ASP A 74 -17.28 -9.33 -12.05
CA ASP A 74 -16.65 -10.64 -11.98
C ASP A 74 -15.70 -10.73 -10.78
N MET A 75 -15.16 -9.57 -10.33
CA MET A 75 -14.17 -9.48 -9.26
C MET A 75 -14.19 -8.11 -8.58
N ILE A 76 -13.91 -8.11 -7.27
CA ILE A 76 -13.54 -6.89 -6.52
C ILE A 76 -12.08 -6.99 -6.08
N ILE A 77 -11.31 -5.92 -6.31
CA ILE A 77 -9.94 -5.78 -5.79
C ILE A 77 -9.91 -4.63 -4.78
N ASN A 78 -9.67 -4.97 -3.53
CA ASN A 78 -9.69 -4.00 -2.45
C ASN A 78 -8.32 -3.42 -2.15
N PHE A 79 -8.05 -2.19 -2.64
CA PHE A 79 -6.92 -1.37 -2.24
C PHE A 79 -7.30 -0.34 -1.16
N ALA A 80 -8.59 -0.11 -0.93
CA ALA A 80 -9.04 0.89 0.03
C ALA A 80 -8.60 0.52 1.45
N ALA A 81 -7.82 1.38 2.05
CA ALA A 81 -7.33 1.24 3.42
C ALA A 81 -6.75 2.55 3.94
N GLU A 82 -6.86 2.78 5.23
CA GLU A 82 -5.96 3.68 5.94
C GLU A 82 -4.63 2.95 6.18
N SER A 83 -3.48 3.59 5.85
CA SER A 83 -2.18 2.91 5.79
C SER A 83 -1.03 3.62 6.50
N HIS A 84 -1.29 4.75 7.16
CA HIS A 84 -0.25 5.50 7.85
C HIS A 84 -0.10 5.05 9.30
N VAL A 85 0.94 4.26 9.59
CA VAL A 85 1.16 3.63 10.91
C VAL A 85 1.12 4.65 12.05
N ASP A 86 1.82 5.78 11.92
CA ASP A 86 1.83 6.79 12.98
C ASP A 86 0.41 7.32 13.26
N THR A 87 -0.40 7.55 12.23
CA THR A 87 -1.80 7.96 12.41
C THR A 87 -2.60 6.89 13.15
N SER A 88 -2.31 5.60 12.92
CA SER A 88 -3.00 4.52 13.62
C SER A 88 -2.76 4.51 15.13
N ILE A 89 -1.60 5.00 15.57
CA ILE A 89 -1.28 5.13 17.00
C ILE A 89 -2.12 6.21 17.67
N TYR A 90 -2.39 7.31 16.97
CA TYR A 90 -3.13 8.45 17.52
C TYR A 90 -4.65 8.39 17.28
N ASN A 91 -5.06 7.76 16.19
CA ASN A 91 -6.47 7.62 15.82
C ASN A 91 -6.78 6.19 15.33
N PRO A 92 -6.73 5.19 16.21
CA PRO A 92 -6.96 3.79 15.81
C PRO A 92 -8.38 3.54 15.30
N ALA A 93 -9.38 4.31 15.75
CA ALA A 93 -10.77 4.15 15.32
C ALA A 93 -10.93 4.29 13.79
N LEU A 94 -10.18 5.21 13.17
CA LEU A 94 -10.19 5.41 11.72
C LEU A 94 -9.79 4.11 10.98
N PHE A 95 -8.83 3.36 11.53
CA PHE A 95 -8.35 2.11 10.94
C PHE A 95 -9.32 0.96 11.14
N ILE A 96 -10.03 0.92 12.27
CA ILE A 96 -11.12 -0.04 12.50
C ILE A 96 -12.25 0.21 11.51
N ASP A 97 -12.66 1.46 11.37
CA ASP A 97 -13.74 1.86 10.47
C ASP A 97 -13.41 1.55 9.00
N SER A 98 -12.23 1.94 8.53
CA SER A 98 -11.85 1.75 7.14
C SER A 98 -11.45 0.31 6.83
N ASN A 99 -10.50 -0.24 7.60
CA ASN A 99 -9.84 -1.50 7.24
C ASN A 99 -10.62 -2.74 7.70
N ILE A 100 -11.47 -2.63 8.72
CA ILE A 100 -12.25 -3.76 9.25
C ILE A 100 -13.70 -3.65 8.78
N LEU A 101 -14.42 -2.59 9.19
CA LEU A 101 -15.82 -2.42 8.83
C LEU A 101 -15.99 -2.22 7.31
N GLY A 102 -15.11 -1.45 6.69
CA GLY A 102 -15.10 -1.28 5.23
C GLY A 102 -14.96 -2.60 4.49
N VAL A 103 -14.00 -3.46 4.88
CA VAL A 103 -13.82 -4.79 4.27
C VAL A 103 -15.02 -5.70 4.52
N ASN A 104 -15.58 -5.70 5.74
CA ASN A 104 -16.79 -6.45 6.03
C ASN A 104 -17.96 -6.03 5.11
N ASN A 105 -18.13 -4.74 4.87
CA ASN A 105 -19.20 -4.23 4.01
C ASN A 105 -18.98 -4.58 2.53
N LEU A 106 -17.72 -4.57 2.05
CA LEU A 106 -17.37 -5.05 0.72
C LEU A 106 -17.69 -6.54 0.54
N LEU A 107 -17.35 -7.37 1.51
CA LEU A 107 -17.65 -8.80 1.46
C LEU A 107 -19.17 -9.08 1.54
N ASN A 108 -19.90 -8.32 2.37
CA ASN A 108 -21.37 -8.36 2.36
C ASN A 108 -21.95 -7.96 1.00
N PHE A 109 -21.35 -6.96 0.34
CA PHE A 109 -21.76 -6.55 -1.00
C PHE A 109 -21.51 -7.69 -2.02
N CYS A 110 -20.38 -8.39 -1.91
CA CYS A 110 -20.11 -9.57 -2.74
C CYS A 110 -21.21 -10.63 -2.57
N VAL A 111 -21.52 -11.02 -1.32
CA VAL A 111 -22.58 -12.02 -1.04
C VAL A 111 -23.92 -11.61 -1.64
N LYS A 112 -24.35 -10.36 -1.43
CA LYS A 112 -25.67 -9.87 -1.88
C LYS A 112 -25.80 -9.75 -3.41
N ASN A 113 -24.68 -9.56 -4.11
CA ASN A 113 -24.68 -9.37 -5.57
C ASN A 113 -24.10 -10.57 -6.32
N ASN A 114 -23.85 -11.70 -5.64
CA ASN A 114 -23.28 -12.93 -6.21
C ASN A 114 -21.93 -12.67 -6.93
N ILE A 115 -21.06 -11.88 -6.28
CA ILE A 115 -19.71 -11.62 -6.78
C ILE A 115 -18.79 -12.65 -6.12
N ASP A 116 -18.32 -13.61 -6.92
CA ASP A 116 -17.62 -14.79 -6.41
C ASP A 116 -16.12 -14.58 -6.17
N ASN A 117 -15.52 -13.51 -6.72
CA ASN A 117 -14.08 -13.31 -6.63
C ASN A 117 -13.74 -12.01 -5.89
N PHE A 118 -12.88 -12.13 -4.88
CA PHE A 118 -12.40 -11.00 -4.10
C PHE A 118 -10.89 -11.08 -3.88
N ILE A 119 -10.18 -9.98 -4.10
CA ILE A 119 -8.75 -9.86 -3.77
C ILE A 119 -8.58 -8.80 -2.68
N GLN A 120 -8.04 -9.22 -1.54
CA GLN A 120 -7.65 -8.33 -0.45
C GLN A 120 -6.19 -7.94 -0.57
N ILE A 121 -5.91 -6.65 -0.76
CA ILE A 121 -4.53 -6.15 -0.61
C ILE A 121 -4.29 -5.91 0.88
N SER A 122 -3.45 -6.75 1.47
CA SER A 122 -3.01 -6.72 2.86
C SER A 122 -1.62 -6.09 2.97
N THR A 123 -0.76 -6.57 3.86
CA THR A 123 0.61 -6.09 4.10
C THR A 123 1.42 -7.19 4.79
N ASP A 124 2.74 -7.17 4.60
CA ASP A 124 3.68 -8.02 5.34
C ASP A 124 3.76 -7.65 6.84
N GLU A 125 3.37 -6.43 7.22
CA GLU A 125 3.35 -5.97 8.61
C GLU A 125 2.40 -6.79 9.51
N VAL A 126 1.48 -7.58 8.93
CA VAL A 126 0.58 -8.48 9.70
C VAL A 126 1.35 -9.58 10.42
N TYR A 127 2.53 -9.96 9.94
CA TYR A 127 3.38 -10.96 10.60
C TYR A 127 4.10 -10.43 11.85
N GLY A 128 4.25 -9.09 11.97
CA GLY A 128 5.05 -8.44 12.99
C GLY A 128 6.53 -8.39 12.63
N SER A 129 7.39 -8.21 13.65
CA SER A 129 8.82 -8.07 13.46
C SER A 129 9.51 -9.43 13.32
N ALA A 130 10.24 -9.64 12.24
CA ALA A 130 11.14 -10.77 12.09
C ALA A 130 12.31 -10.67 13.08
N SER A 131 12.86 -11.83 13.50
CA SER A 131 14.06 -11.88 14.32
C SER A 131 15.29 -11.31 13.58
N LYS A 132 16.38 -11.01 14.30
CA LYS A 132 17.63 -10.54 13.70
C LYS A 132 18.28 -11.59 12.79
N ASP A 133 18.06 -12.85 13.07
CA ASP A 133 18.62 -13.97 12.32
C ASP A 133 17.74 -14.24 11.10
N ASN A 134 18.30 -14.53 9.97
CA ASN A 134 17.75 -14.74 8.62
C ASN A 134 16.33 -15.34 8.52
N GLU A 135 15.40 -14.87 9.34
CA GLU A 135 14.00 -15.26 9.35
C GLU A 135 13.24 -14.51 8.27
N PHE A 136 12.49 -15.26 7.47
CA PHE A 136 11.60 -14.76 6.43
C PHE A 136 10.23 -15.39 6.63
N PHE A 137 9.22 -14.58 6.88
CA PHE A 137 7.86 -15.07 7.03
C PHE A 137 7.33 -15.66 5.72
N VAL A 138 6.68 -16.82 5.87
CA VAL A 138 5.93 -17.48 4.80
C VAL A 138 4.43 -17.28 5.02
N GLU A 139 3.62 -17.54 4.00
CA GLU A 139 2.18 -17.26 4.02
C GLU A 139 1.40 -18.04 5.09
N SER A 140 1.96 -19.16 5.59
CA SER A 140 1.37 -19.99 6.66
C SER A 140 1.72 -19.54 8.07
N ASP A 141 2.60 -18.56 8.24
CA ASP A 141 3.05 -18.13 9.55
C ASP A 141 1.94 -17.39 10.33
N ILE A 142 2.06 -17.47 11.64
CA ILE A 142 1.13 -16.85 12.59
C ILE A 142 1.24 -15.33 12.48
N LEU A 143 0.08 -14.66 12.46
CA LEU A 143 0.03 -13.21 12.48
C LEU A 143 0.28 -12.68 13.89
N ASN A 144 1.20 -11.73 14.02
CA ASN A 144 1.57 -11.09 15.29
C ASN A 144 1.80 -9.58 15.12
N PRO A 145 0.78 -8.82 14.68
CA PRO A 145 0.90 -7.41 14.36
C PRO A 145 1.24 -6.57 15.59
N SER A 146 2.11 -5.56 15.43
CA SER A 146 2.63 -4.71 16.51
C SER A 146 2.01 -3.32 16.56
N SER A 147 1.26 -2.91 15.54
CA SER A 147 0.62 -1.58 15.45
C SER A 147 -0.89 -1.69 15.24
N PRO A 148 -1.68 -0.65 15.59
CA PRO A 148 -3.12 -0.64 15.27
C PRO A 148 -3.41 -0.76 13.78
N TYR A 149 -2.55 -0.23 12.90
CA TYR A 149 -2.64 -0.43 11.45
C TYR A 149 -2.49 -1.91 11.09
N SER A 150 -1.36 -2.53 11.45
CA SER A 150 -1.10 -3.92 11.10
C SER A 150 -2.13 -4.88 11.73
N ALA A 151 -2.61 -4.58 12.95
CA ALA A 151 -3.70 -5.31 13.59
C ALA A 151 -5.02 -5.20 12.82
N SER A 152 -5.35 -4.00 12.29
CA SER A 152 -6.55 -3.81 11.47
C SER A 152 -6.48 -4.59 10.15
N LYS A 153 -5.30 -4.65 9.51
CA LYS A 153 -5.07 -5.43 8.29
C LYS A 153 -5.14 -6.95 8.56
N ALA A 154 -4.55 -7.41 9.67
CA ALA A 154 -4.66 -8.81 10.10
C ALA A 154 -6.13 -9.19 10.39
N SER A 155 -6.90 -8.30 11.02
CA SER A 155 -8.33 -8.49 11.26
C SER A 155 -9.12 -8.59 9.95
N ALA A 156 -8.80 -7.75 8.95
CA ALA A 156 -9.39 -7.84 7.62
C ALA A 156 -9.09 -9.20 6.95
N ASP A 157 -7.86 -9.71 7.06
CA ASP A 157 -7.49 -11.03 6.56
C ASP A 157 -8.30 -12.15 7.24
N MET A 158 -8.57 -12.03 8.56
CA MET A 158 -9.41 -13.00 9.28
C MET A 158 -10.89 -12.93 8.88
N ILE A 159 -11.42 -11.73 8.64
CA ILE A 159 -12.78 -11.56 8.10
C ILE A 159 -12.88 -12.20 6.72
N CYS A 160 -11.91 -11.99 5.85
CA CYS A 160 -11.84 -12.66 4.55
C CYS A 160 -11.91 -14.19 4.69
N ASN A 161 -11.13 -14.79 5.61
CA ASN A 161 -11.17 -16.24 5.87
C ASN A 161 -12.56 -16.71 6.33
N ALA A 162 -13.24 -15.92 7.17
CA ALA A 162 -14.57 -16.26 7.65
C ALA A 162 -15.61 -16.26 6.51
N TYR A 163 -15.57 -15.24 5.64
CA TYR A 163 -16.48 -15.13 4.50
C TYR A 163 -16.25 -16.22 3.45
N GLU A 164 -15.00 -16.57 3.19
CA GLU A 164 -14.66 -17.69 2.32
C GLU A 164 -15.28 -18.99 2.81
N LYS A 165 -15.09 -19.31 4.11
CA LYS A 165 -15.60 -20.54 4.72
C LYS A 165 -17.13 -20.57 4.84
N THR A 166 -17.74 -19.40 5.12
CA THR A 166 -19.18 -19.32 5.42
C THR A 166 -20.02 -19.18 4.15
N TYR A 167 -19.53 -18.39 3.18
CA TYR A 167 -20.31 -18.02 2.00
C TYR A 167 -19.73 -18.55 0.68
N GLY A 168 -18.53 -19.16 0.71
CA GLY A 168 -17.91 -19.77 -0.45
C GLY A 168 -17.29 -18.78 -1.45
N ILE A 169 -17.07 -17.52 -1.05
CA ILE A 169 -16.43 -16.52 -1.91
C ILE A 169 -14.99 -16.94 -2.18
N ASN A 170 -14.56 -16.88 -3.41
CA ASN A 170 -13.18 -17.11 -3.83
C ASN A 170 -12.30 -15.91 -3.43
N ILE A 171 -11.66 -16.00 -2.27
CA ILE A 171 -10.85 -14.89 -1.72
C ILE A 171 -9.36 -15.20 -1.87
N LYS A 172 -8.62 -14.25 -2.42
CA LYS A 172 -7.15 -14.27 -2.42
C LYS A 172 -6.65 -13.10 -1.61
N LYS A 173 -5.60 -13.31 -0.82
CA LYS A 173 -4.97 -12.26 -0.01
C LYS A 173 -3.55 -12.02 -0.51
N ILE A 174 -3.19 -10.76 -0.68
CA ILE A 174 -1.86 -10.36 -1.16
C ILE A 174 -1.20 -9.53 -0.08
N ARG A 175 0.00 -9.93 0.34
CA ARG A 175 0.80 -9.26 1.37
C ARG A 175 2.08 -8.72 0.76
N PRO A 176 2.05 -7.49 0.20
CA PRO A 176 3.23 -6.87 -0.35
C PRO A 176 4.15 -6.36 0.76
N ALA A 177 5.46 -6.39 0.48
CA ALA A 177 6.50 -5.71 1.25
C ALA A 177 6.38 -4.19 1.15
N ASN A 178 7.31 -3.43 1.75
CA ASN A 178 7.27 -1.96 1.74
C ASN A 178 7.42 -1.41 0.32
N ASN A 179 6.33 -0.87 -0.20
CA ASN A 179 6.28 -0.31 -1.54
C ASN A 179 6.89 1.09 -1.61
N TYR A 180 7.53 1.41 -2.75
CA TYR A 180 7.95 2.75 -3.12
C TYR A 180 7.74 2.98 -4.62
N GLY A 181 7.68 4.25 -5.05
CA GLY A 181 7.48 4.58 -6.46
C GLY A 181 6.67 5.85 -6.68
N PRO A 182 6.33 6.16 -7.94
CA PRO A 182 5.45 7.27 -8.31
C PRO A 182 4.11 7.22 -7.58
N PHE A 183 3.56 8.40 -7.25
CA PHE A 183 2.28 8.59 -6.55
C PHE A 183 2.25 8.12 -5.09
N GLN A 184 3.40 7.81 -4.48
CA GLN A 184 3.46 7.49 -3.05
C GLN A 184 3.30 8.76 -2.21
N GLN A 185 2.37 8.73 -1.24
CA GLN A 185 2.06 9.88 -0.39
C GLN A 185 3.27 10.34 0.41
N PRO A 186 3.45 11.68 0.59
CA PRO A 186 4.64 12.28 1.21
C PRO A 186 4.84 11.98 2.69
N GLU A 187 3.89 11.39 3.40
CA GLU A 187 4.11 10.94 4.77
C GLU A 187 5.03 9.73 4.89
N LYS A 188 5.29 9.03 3.79
CA LYS A 188 6.18 7.85 3.73
C LYS A 188 7.65 8.28 3.59
N LEU A 189 8.57 7.43 4.05
CA LEU A 189 9.99 7.76 4.22
C LEU A 189 10.62 8.32 2.93
N ILE A 190 10.51 7.63 1.80
CA ILE A 190 11.17 8.05 0.55
C ILE A 190 10.63 9.39 0.04
N PRO A 191 9.32 9.58 -0.22
CA PRO A 191 8.86 10.87 -0.75
C PRO A 191 8.98 12.01 0.28
N PHE A 192 8.90 11.75 1.60
CA PHE A 192 9.15 12.74 2.62
C PHE A 192 10.60 13.22 2.61
N SER A 193 11.56 12.27 2.51
CA SER A 193 12.98 12.59 2.41
C SER A 193 13.28 13.40 1.15
N ILE A 194 12.72 13.02 0.00
CA ILE A 194 12.88 13.79 -1.25
C ILE A 194 12.33 15.21 -1.09
N SER A 195 11.14 15.38 -0.49
CA SER A 195 10.56 16.71 -0.22
C SER A 195 11.45 17.55 0.69
N ASN A 196 12.07 16.93 1.70
CA ASN A 196 13.00 17.63 2.58
C ASN A 196 14.27 18.05 1.84
N ILE A 197 14.87 17.17 1.07
CA ILE A 197 16.09 17.44 0.29
C ILE A 197 15.86 18.60 -0.70
N ILE A 198 14.76 18.59 -1.46
CA ILE A 198 14.40 19.66 -2.41
C ILE A 198 14.29 21.02 -1.72
N LYS A 199 13.87 21.04 -0.45
CA LYS A 199 13.74 22.28 0.35
C LYS A 199 14.98 22.62 1.18
N ASN A 200 16.09 21.96 0.95
CA ASN A 200 17.34 22.08 1.75
C ASN A 200 17.13 21.80 3.26
N ASN A 201 16.21 20.90 3.58
CA ASN A 201 16.01 20.39 4.93
C ASN A 201 16.74 19.06 5.10
N GLU A 202 16.98 18.66 6.36
CA GLU A 202 17.58 17.37 6.69
C GLU A 202 16.61 16.19 6.46
N VAL A 203 17.17 15.03 6.14
CA VAL A 203 16.45 13.74 6.08
C VAL A 203 16.21 13.26 7.51
N GLU A 204 14.96 13.19 7.94
CA GLU A 204 14.59 12.76 9.28
C GLU A 204 14.49 11.23 9.37
N ILE A 205 15.26 10.62 10.27
CA ILE A 205 15.27 9.19 10.54
C ILE A 205 14.82 8.93 11.97
N TYR A 206 13.87 8.00 12.15
CA TYR A 206 13.36 7.57 13.46
C TYR A 206 14.38 6.72 14.20
N GLY A 207 14.52 6.97 15.54
CA GLY A 207 15.43 6.22 16.39
C GLY A 207 16.89 6.34 15.94
N ASP A 208 17.58 5.21 15.85
CA ASP A 208 18.96 5.10 15.36
C ASP A 208 19.06 4.71 13.88
N GLY A 209 17.92 4.52 13.21
CA GLY A 209 17.86 4.15 11.80
C GLY A 209 18.21 2.69 11.49
N SER A 210 18.35 1.83 12.49
CA SER A 210 18.73 0.42 12.33
C SER A 210 17.60 -0.49 11.83
N ASN A 211 16.35 0.00 11.82
CA ASN A 211 15.20 -0.77 11.37
C ASN A 211 15.33 -1.17 9.88
N ILE A 212 15.17 -2.45 9.59
CA ILE A 212 15.33 -3.03 8.26
C ILE A 212 13.97 -3.14 7.56
N ARG A 213 13.93 -2.77 6.28
CA ARG A 213 12.73 -2.87 5.44
C ARG A 213 13.01 -3.63 4.16
N HIS A 214 12.03 -4.38 3.71
CA HIS A 214 12.01 -5.08 2.45
C HIS A 214 11.41 -4.15 1.40
N TRP A 215 12.24 -3.60 0.51
CA TRP A 215 11.83 -2.56 -0.45
C TRP A 215 11.35 -3.16 -1.76
N LEU A 216 10.15 -2.78 -2.18
CA LEU A 216 9.50 -3.32 -3.38
C LEU A 216 8.99 -2.17 -4.25
N TYR A 217 9.43 -2.14 -5.52
CA TYR A 217 8.94 -1.14 -6.46
C TYR A 217 7.47 -1.36 -6.80
N VAL A 218 6.67 -0.30 -6.85
CA VAL A 218 5.22 -0.40 -7.00
C VAL A 218 4.79 -1.08 -8.30
N LYS A 219 5.55 -0.92 -9.41
CA LYS A 219 5.26 -1.61 -10.67
C LYS A 219 5.47 -3.13 -10.57
N ASP A 220 6.42 -3.59 -9.75
CA ASP A 220 6.56 -5.02 -9.44
C ASP A 220 5.37 -5.53 -8.61
N THR A 221 4.88 -4.73 -7.66
CA THR A 221 3.65 -5.07 -6.93
C THR A 221 2.46 -5.22 -7.87
N VAL A 222 2.26 -4.26 -8.78
CA VAL A 222 1.18 -4.31 -9.78
C VAL A 222 1.29 -5.56 -10.63
N SER A 223 2.49 -5.88 -11.15
CA SER A 223 2.70 -7.10 -11.94
C SER A 223 2.44 -8.39 -11.15
N GLY A 224 2.77 -8.39 -9.84
CA GLY A 224 2.48 -9.51 -8.95
C GLY A 224 0.98 -9.68 -8.70
N ILE A 225 0.24 -8.58 -8.52
CA ILE A 225 -1.22 -8.61 -8.40
C ILE A 225 -1.85 -9.18 -9.66
N LEU A 226 -1.43 -8.73 -10.85
CA LEU A 226 -1.90 -9.26 -12.14
C LEU A 226 -1.62 -10.76 -12.26
N LYS A 227 -0.46 -11.22 -11.81
CA LYS A 227 -0.12 -12.65 -11.80
C LYS A 227 -1.04 -13.45 -10.86
N VAL A 228 -1.42 -12.90 -9.70
CA VAL A 228 -2.37 -13.54 -8.78
C VAL A 228 -3.81 -13.51 -9.33
N ILE A 229 -4.20 -12.48 -10.09
CA ILE A 229 -5.49 -12.45 -10.79
C ILE A 229 -5.57 -13.64 -11.74
N GLU A 230 -4.54 -13.85 -12.54
CA GLU A 230 -4.50 -14.84 -13.63
C GLU A 230 -4.36 -16.29 -13.10
N TYR A 231 -3.45 -16.53 -12.14
CA TYR A 231 -3.05 -17.89 -11.73
C TYR A 231 -3.26 -18.20 -10.25
N GLY A 232 -3.62 -17.21 -9.43
CA GLY A 232 -3.80 -17.41 -7.99
C GLY A 232 -5.00 -18.30 -7.68
N LYS A 233 -4.83 -19.20 -6.70
CA LYS A 233 -5.87 -20.13 -6.25
C LYS A 233 -6.74 -19.50 -5.16
N SER A 234 -8.00 -19.92 -5.11
CA SER A 234 -8.95 -19.56 -4.04
C SER A 234 -8.41 -19.94 -2.66
N GLY A 235 -8.66 -19.11 -1.67
CA GLY A 235 -8.23 -19.32 -0.28
C GLY A 235 -6.76 -19.03 -0.02
N GLU A 236 -5.98 -18.81 -1.05
CA GLU A 236 -4.54 -18.69 -0.90
C GLU A 236 -4.09 -17.26 -0.57
N ILE A 237 -2.96 -17.21 0.13
CA ILE A 237 -2.23 -15.99 0.45
C ILE A 237 -0.98 -15.96 -0.42
N TYR A 238 -0.59 -14.78 -0.88
CA TYR A 238 0.63 -14.55 -1.66
C TYR A 238 1.40 -13.38 -1.09
N ASN A 239 2.60 -13.63 -0.61
CA ASN A 239 3.56 -12.58 -0.30
C ASN A 239 4.16 -12.03 -1.60
N ILE A 240 4.38 -10.72 -1.66
CA ILE A 240 5.11 -10.07 -2.76
C ILE A 240 6.32 -9.35 -2.19
N GLY A 241 7.51 -9.70 -2.66
CA GLY A 241 8.77 -9.12 -2.24
C GLY A 241 9.78 -9.05 -3.38
N SER A 242 10.87 -8.33 -3.17
CA SER A 242 11.95 -8.14 -4.16
C SER A 242 13.24 -8.89 -3.81
N GLY A 243 13.41 -9.24 -2.52
CA GLY A 243 14.69 -9.71 -1.98
C GLY A 243 15.67 -8.58 -1.64
N ILE A 244 15.25 -7.31 -1.70
CA ILE A 244 16.08 -6.13 -1.46
C ILE A 244 15.78 -5.58 -0.06
N TYR A 245 16.79 -5.51 0.79
CA TYR A 245 16.68 -5.09 2.17
C TYR A 245 17.67 -3.98 2.46
N PHE A 246 17.19 -2.89 3.06
CA PHE A 246 18.03 -1.81 3.59
C PHE A 246 17.52 -1.41 4.97
N ASN A 247 18.43 -1.08 5.88
CA ASN A 247 18.05 -0.30 7.05
C ASN A 247 17.78 1.16 6.64
N ASN A 248 17.14 1.92 7.55
CA ASN A 248 16.75 3.28 7.22
C ASN A 248 17.95 4.20 6.95
N ASN A 249 19.12 3.95 7.59
CA ASN A 249 20.34 4.71 7.34
C ASN A 249 20.90 4.43 5.93
N GLU A 250 20.97 3.16 5.55
CA GLU A 250 21.42 2.76 4.19
C GLU A 250 20.55 3.38 3.10
N LEU A 251 19.24 3.35 3.30
CA LEU A 251 18.30 3.99 2.37
C LEU A 251 18.49 5.51 2.30
N ALA A 252 18.65 6.18 3.47
CA ALA A 252 18.87 7.61 3.52
C ALA A 252 20.16 8.01 2.79
N LEU A 253 21.24 7.25 2.99
CA LEU A 253 22.51 7.48 2.30
C LEU A 253 22.36 7.31 0.77
N LYS A 254 21.67 6.27 0.31
CA LYS A 254 21.37 6.08 -1.12
C LYS A 254 20.58 7.25 -1.70
N LEU A 255 19.58 7.77 -0.97
CA LEU A 255 18.85 8.96 -1.39
C LEU A 255 19.73 10.20 -1.48
N LEU A 256 20.52 10.46 -0.43
CA LEU A 256 21.42 11.63 -0.37
C LEU A 256 22.47 11.62 -1.49
N GLU A 257 23.04 10.44 -1.79
CA GLU A 257 24.01 10.26 -2.89
C GLU A 257 23.43 10.71 -4.24
N LYS A 258 22.13 10.41 -4.52
CA LYS A 258 21.47 10.84 -5.76
C LYS A 258 21.29 12.36 -5.87
N PHE A 259 21.42 13.09 -4.77
CA PHE A 259 21.39 14.56 -4.72
C PHE A 259 22.76 15.18 -4.47
N ASN A 260 23.86 14.41 -4.51
CA ASN A 260 25.23 14.84 -4.19
C ASN A 260 25.37 15.41 -2.77
N LEU A 261 24.65 14.81 -1.81
CA LEU A 261 24.68 15.16 -0.39
C LEU A 261 25.31 14.00 0.40
N ASP A 262 25.78 14.29 1.61
CA ASP A 262 26.41 13.31 2.51
C ASP A 262 25.60 13.09 3.80
N SER A 263 26.13 12.26 4.69
CA SER A 263 25.49 11.88 5.95
C SER A 263 25.26 13.04 6.93
N SER A 264 25.91 14.20 6.75
CA SER A 264 25.67 15.39 7.58
C SER A 264 24.25 15.95 7.39
N SER A 265 23.60 15.55 6.31
CA SER A 265 22.18 15.92 6.03
C SER A 265 21.19 14.97 6.68
N ILE A 266 21.59 14.03 7.54
CA ILE A 266 20.70 13.16 8.30
C ILE A 266 20.46 13.75 9.70
N LYS A 267 19.18 13.77 10.10
CA LYS A 267 18.74 14.13 11.44
C LYS A 267 18.00 12.99 12.09
N TYR A 268 18.52 12.50 13.20
CA TYR A 268 17.82 11.50 13.99
C TYR A 268 16.75 12.16 14.87
N VAL A 269 15.55 11.60 14.84
CA VAL A 269 14.40 12.06 15.63
C VAL A 269 13.90 10.93 16.53
N LYS A 270 13.08 11.29 17.54
CA LYS A 270 12.52 10.32 18.48
C LYS A 270 11.80 9.19 17.74
N ASP A 271 12.04 7.95 18.16
CA ASP A 271 11.41 6.78 17.57
C ASP A 271 9.91 6.68 17.95
N ARG A 272 9.15 6.00 17.10
CA ARG A 272 7.72 5.75 17.33
C ARG A 272 7.51 4.53 18.22
N PRO A 273 6.44 4.50 19.05
CA PRO A 273 6.06 3.29 19.77
C PRO A 273 5.76 2.12 18.84
N GLY A 274 6.16 0.90 19.25
CA GLY A 274 5.86 -0.32 18.48
C GLY A 274 6.56 -0.37 17.11
N HIS A 275 7.73 0.24 16.98
CA HIS A 275 8.48 0.24 15.73
C HIS A 275 9.17 -1.10 15.52
N ASP A 276 8.63 -1.91 14.62
CA ASP A 276 9.21 -3.21 14.27
C ASP A 276 10.64 -3.07 13.77
N PHE A 277 11.48 -3.99 14.21
CA PHE A 277 12.90 -3.99 13.84
C PHE A 277 13.09 -4.38 12.37
N LYS A 278 12.44 -5.48 11.90
CA LYS A 278 12.66 -6.01 10.55
C LYS A 278 11.36 -6.53 9.95
N TYR A 279 11.10 -6.17 8.70
CA TYR A 279 10.11 -6.82 7.86
C TYR A 279 10.82 -7.66 6.80
N ALA A 280 10.46 -8.94 6.69
CA ALA A 280 11.05 -9.84 5.72
C ALA A 280 10.09 -10.98 5.39
N VAL A 281 9.74 -11.12 4.12
CA VAL A 281 8.87 -12.18 3.64
C VAL A 281 9.55 -13.02 2.56
N ASN A 282 9.30 -14.31 2.60
CA ASN A 282 9.54 -15.20 1.48
C ASN A 282 8.40 -15.04 0.47
N PHE A 283 8.70 -15.04 -0.81
CA PHE A 283 7.73 -14.91 -1.91
C PHE A 283 7.88 -16.00 -2.97
N ASP A 284 8.46 -17.14 -2.61
CA ASP A 284 8.68 -18.27 -3.52
C ASP A 284 7.36 -18.86 -4.04
N LYS A 285 6.26 -18.74 -3.26
CA LYS A 285 4.92 -19.14 -3.69
C LYS A 285 4.45 -18.33 -4.91
N LEU A 286 4.69 -17.04 -4.94
CA LEU A 286 4.38 -16.21 -6.10
C LEU A 286 5.35 -16.49 -7.26
N LYS A 287 6.64 -16.75 -6.98
CA LYS A 287 7.60 -17.19 -8.00
C LYS A 287 7.16 -18.49 -8.69
N ALA A 288 6.57 -19.42 -7.94
CA ALA A 288 6.06 -20.67 -8.48
C ALA A 288 4.91 -20.47 -9.51
N LEU A 289 4.24 -19.31 -9.50
CA LEU A 289 3.30 -18.88 -10.53
C LEU A 289 3.99 -18.25 -11.75
N GLY A 290 5.32 -18.21 -11.79
CA GLY A 290 6.12 -17.62 -12.87
C GLY A 290 6.31 -16.10 -12.74
N TRP A 291 6.12 -15.51 -11.55
CA TRP A 291 6.42 -14.09 -11.30
C TRP A 291 7.82 -13.94 -10.70
N ASN A 292 8.52 -12.88 -11.10
CA ASN A 292 9.75 -12.40 -10.45
C ASN A 292 9.76 -10.87 -10.50
N PRO A 293 10.35 -10.19 -9.49
CA PRO A 293 10.58 -8.76 -9.57
C PRO A 293 11.49 -8.44 -10.75
N LYS A 294 11.21 -7.36 -11.48
CA LYS A 294 11.90 -6.98 -12.71
C LYS A 294 12.76 -5.73 -12.56
N TYR A 295 12.44 -4.88 -11.58
CA TYR A 295 13.07 -3.58 -11.43
C TYR A 295 14.24 -3.65 -10.45
N GLU A 296 15.42 -3.24 -10.89
CA GLU A 296 16.55 -3.03 -10.01
C GLU A 296 16.31 -1.80 -9.12
N PHE A 297 16.74 -1.88 -7.87
CA PHE A 297 16.43 -0.87 -6.86
C PHE A 297 16.94 0.52 -7.25
N ASP A 298 18.19 0.64 -7.67
CA ASP A 298 18.82 1.95 -7.94
C ASP A 298 18.15 2.64 -9.14
N LEU A 299 17.76 1.90 -10.19
CA LEU A 299 17.03 2.42 -11.35
C LEU A 299 15.61 2.84 -10.98
N ALA A 300 14.91 2.01 -10.21
CA ALA A 300 13.57 2.32 -9.74
C ALA A 300 13.55 3.50 -8.75
N LEU A 301 14.59 3.65 -7.93
CA LEU A 301 14.77 4.80 -7.05
C LEU A 301 15.00 6.08 -7.86
N GLU A 302 15.83 6.04 -8.91
CA GLU A 302 16.02 7.17 -9.83
C GLU A 302 14.71 7.60 -10.51
N GLU A 303 13.90 6.63 -11.00
CA GLU A 303 12.58 6.91 -11.55
C GLU A 303 11.67 7.56 -10.50
N THR A 304 11.70 7.05 -9.27
CA THR A 304 10.92 7.59 -8.14
C THR A 304 11.33 9.03 -7.81
N ILE A 305 12.64 9.31 -7.74
CA ILE A 305 13.17 10.66 -7.49
C ILE A 305 12.76 11.60 -8.62
N LYS A 306 13.01 11.19 -9.86
CA LYS A 306 12.65 11.99 -11.05
C LYS A 306 11.16 12.36 -11.03
N TRP A 307 10.29 11.37 -10.80
CA TRP A 307 8.85 11.61 -10.73
C TRP A 307 8.50 12.63 -9.64
N ASN A 308 9.06 12.50 -8.42
CA ASN A 308 8.79 13.42 -7.32
C ASN A 308 9.28 14.85 -7.60
N VAL A 309 10.44 15.00 -8.26
CA VAL A 309 11.00 16.31 -8.63
C VAL A 309 10.14 16.97 -9.70
N GLU A 310 9.75 16.24 -10.75
CA GLU A 310 8.91 16.73 -11.85
C GLU A 310 7.48 17.06 -11.36
N ASN A 311 7.00 16.35 -10.32
CA ASN A 311 5.69 16.55 -9.71
C ASN A 311 5.77 17.23 -8.33
N SER A 312 6.70 18.17 -8.16
CA SER A 312 6.93 18.84 -6.87
C SER A 312 5.68 19.50 -6.30
N LYS A 313 4.79 20.04 -7.12
CA LYS A 313 3.50 20.60 -6.68
C LYS A 313 2.59 19.53 -6.06
N TRP A 314 2.56 18.32 -6.64
CA TRP A 314 1.85 17.19 -6.07
C TRP A 314 2.48 16.76 -4.74
N LEU A 315 3.82 16.67 -4.71
CA LEU A 315 4.57 16.33 -3.49
C LEU A 315 4.35 17.32 -2.35
N GLU A 316 4.23 18.62 -2.68
CA GLU A 316 4.04 19.70 -1.70
C GLU A 316 2.61 19.87 -1.22
N GLU A 317 1.63 19.30 -1.93
CA GLU A 317 0.25 19.33 -1.49
C GLU A 317 0.17 18.76 -0.07
N ASN A 318 -0.36 19.55 0.85
CA ASN A 318 -0.50 19.16 2.25
C ASN A 318 0.79 18.84 3.04
N ILE A 319 2.00 19.04 2.48
CA ILE A 319 3.27 18.69 3.13
C ILE A 319 3.47 19.44 4.47
N GLU A 320 3.04 20.68 4.55
CA GLU A 320 3.14 21.48 5.78
C GLU A 320 2.24 20.91 6.90
N GLN A 321 1.08 20.37 6.56
CA GLN A 321 0.23 19.70 7.54
C GLN A 321 0.87 18.37 7.99
N ILE A 322 1.50 17.65 7.08
CA ILE A 322 2.26 16.43 7.42
C ILE A 322 3.41 16.78 8.39
N ARG A 323 4.19 17.82 8.08
CA ARG A 323 5.28 18.31 8.97
C ARG A 323 4.75 18.73 10.35
N LYS A 324 3.65 19.48 10.39
CA LYS A 324 3.01 19.88 11.64
C LYS A 324 2.55 18.68 12.45
N ASN A 325 1.90 17.71 11.81
CA ASN A 325 1.46 16.50 12.47
C ASN A 325 2.64 15.70 13.03
N ARG A 326 3.76 15.59 12.29
CA ARG A 326 4.98 14.92 12.75
C ARG A 326 5.57 15.61 13.99
N LYS A 327 5.67 16.96 14.02
CA LYS A 327 6.15 17.71 15.18
C LYS A 327 5.28 17.49 16.41
N LEU A 328 3.96 17.62 16.29
CA LEU A 328 3.03 17.43 17.41
C LEU A 328 3.12 16.03 18.04
N ARG A 329 3.47 15.00 17.25
CA ARG A 329 3.66 13.63 17.74
C ARG A 329 4.85 13.47 18.67
N PHE A 330 5.85 14.33 18.56
CA PHE A 330 7.07 14.26 19.36
C PHE A 330 7.04 15.17 20.59
N GLU A 331 6.16 16.16 20.60
CA GLU A 331 6.03 17.13 21.69
C GLU A 331 4.99 16.73 22.75
N SER A 332 4.04 15.86 22.40
CA SER A 332 2.97 15.42 23.30
C SER A 332 3.39 14.18 24.10
N LYS A 333 4.35 14.37 25.07
CA LYS A 333 4.50 13.57 26.31
C LYS A 333 5.50 14.23 27.27
#